data_35fe69d0790f6c4e3a5fa988f272b65f
#
_entry.id   35fe69d0790f6c4e3a5fa988f272b65f
#
_cell.length_a   1.000
_cell.length_b   1.000
_cell.length_c   1.000
_cell.angle_alpha   90.00
_cell.angle_beta   90.00
_cell.angle_gamma   90.00
#
_symmetry.space_group_name_H-M   'P 1'
#
loop_
_entity.id
_entity.type
_entity.pdbx_description
1 polymer ?
#
loop_
_entity_poly.entity_id
_entity_poly.type
_entity_poly.pdbx_seq_one_letter_code
_entity_poly.pdbx_strand_id
1 'polypeptide(L)'
;LIGIGSLLLALGMFWVVNNMARSIYADHRLGSQPHHILENAHVEGECRTRLLILSSCEGTIRDGGKTWKKEFMFFDFSFSDLTVEAIASDADPDLVTLDIAAEKTLNRSLFAALIAAVAAFACFAGLSGLRLAARHHALLAAINRSDAQPWRLVETEVEMPDANSMKIPASADSNPGKVHVTFNKTDAWIVSRTEKTARVMAVAPPAGGTPIPLDMAFECFKGLTDDEKNKLRQ
;
A
#
# COMPACT_ATOMS: atom_id res chain seq x y z
N LEU A 1 6.52 4.33 -10.57
CA LEU A 1 5.66 3.17 -10.89
C LEU A 1 5.12 2.49 -9.63
N ILE A 2 5.95 2.21 -8.60
CA ILE A 2 5.54 1.51 -7.35
C ILE A 2 4.42 2.27 -6.63
N GLY A 3 4.52 3.59 -6.47
CA GLY A 3 3.49 4.39 -5.78
C GLY A 3 2.11 4.32 -6.44
N ILE A 4 2.06 4.36 -7.77
CA ILE A 4 0.80 4.25 -8.52
C ILE A 4 0.22 2.84 -8.38
N GLY A 5 1.05 1.80 -8.49
CA GLY A 5 0.61 0.42 -8.31
C GLY A 5 0.00 0.18 -6.92
N SER A 6 0.63 0.71 -5.87
CA SER A 6 0.10 0.62 -4.49
C SER A 6 -1.26 1.32 -4.33
N LEU A 7 -1.47 2.47 -4.99
CA LEU A 7 -2.75 3.18 -4.94
C LEU A 7 -3.86 2.42 -5.70
N LEU A 8 -3.56 1.84 -6.85
CA LEU A 8 -4.51 1.02 -7.60
C LEU A 8 -4.92 -0.23 -6.82
N LEU A 9 -3.94 -0.88 -6.16
CA LEU A 9 -4.20 -1.99 -5.26
C LEU A 9 -5.11 -1.58 -4.10
N ALA A 10 -4.82 -0.44 -3.45
CA ALA A 10 -5.64 0.08 -2.36
C ALA A 10 -7.09 0.36 -2.79
N LEU A 11 -7.29 0.94 -3.98
CA LEU A 11 -8.63 1.17 -4.55
C LEU A 11 -9.40 -0.13 -4.80
N GLY A 12 -8.74 -1.14 -5.37
CA GLY A 12 -9.33 -2.47 -5.56
C GLY A 12 -9.76 -3.11 -4.24
N MET A 13 -8.89 -3.08 -3.23
CA MET A 13 -9.19 -3.59 -1.89
C MET A 13 -10.34 -2.83 -1.23
N PHE A 14 -10.39 -1.49 -1.38
CA PHE A 14 -11.46 -0.67 -0.84
C PHE A 14 -12.82 -1.04 -1.44
N TRP A 15 -12.86 -1.30 -2.75
CA TRP A 15 -14.08 -1.76 -3.42
C TRP A 15 -14.55 -3.12 -2.86
N VAL A 16 -13.63 -4.07 -2.65
CA VAL A 16 -13.94 -5.38 -2.03
C VAL A 16 -14.50 -5.18 -0.62
N VAL A 17 -13.84 -4.38 0.22
CA VAL A 17 -14.28 -4.10 1.60
C VAL A 17 -15.68 -3.48 1.62
N ASN A 18 -15.97 -2.54 0.72
CA ASN A 18 -17.28 -1.89 0.65
C ASN A 18 -18.40 -2.90 0.29
N ASN A 19 -18.13 -3.82 -0.64
CA ASN A 19 -19.09 -4.88 -0.98
C ASN A 19 -19.30 -5.86 0.17
N MET A 20 -18.21 -6.27 0.83
CA MET A 20 -18.30 -7.12 2.03
C MET A 20 -19.07 -6.45 3.15
N ALA A 21 -18.81 -5.17 3.43
CA ALA A 21 -19.48 -4.43 4.51
C ALA A 21 -21.00 -4.38 4.30
N ARG A 22 -21.47 -4.19 3.07
CA ARG A 22 -22.90 -4.20 2.74
C ARG A 22 -23.54 -5.57 3.01
N SER A 23 -22.87 -6.64 2.58
CA SER A 23 -23.35 -8.02 2.84
C SER A 23 -23.36 -8.31 4.35
N ILE A 24 -22.28 -8.01 5.05
CA ILE A 24 -22.15 -8.22 6.49
C ILE A 24 -23.23 -7.45 7.25
N TYR A 25 -23.49 -6.20 6.87
CA TYR A 25 -24.54 -5.38 7.50
C TYR A 25 -25.92 -5.98 7.31
N ALA A 26 -26.25 -6.44 6.10
CA ALA A 26 -27.53 -7.08 5.81
C ALA A 26 -27.72 -8.38 6.62
N ASP A 27 -26.70 -9.22 6.67
CA ASP A 27 -26.73 -10.49 7.39
C ASP A 27 -26.77 -10.26 8.92
N HIS A 28 -26.05 -9.27 9.44
CA HIS A 28 -26.12 -8.86 10.86
C HIS A 28 -27.51 -8.35 11.24
N ARG A 29 -28.09 -7.50 10.38
CA ARG A 29 -29.45 -6.99 10.60
C ARG A 29 -30.46 -8.13 10.68
N LEU A 30 -30.34 -9.11 9.77
CA LEU A 30 -31.23 -10.27 9.76
C LEU A 30 -31.03 -11.12 11.03
N GLY A 31 -29.80 -11.48 11.38
CA GLY A 31 -29.53 -12.30 12.55
C GLY A 31 -29.87 -11.62 13.90
N SER A 32 -29.95 -10.28 13.95
CA SER A 32 -30.31 -9.52 15.14
C SER A 32 -31.82 -9.24 15.31
N GLN A 33 -32.63 -9.58 14.32
CA GLN A 33 -34.08 -9.41 14.30
C GLN A 33 -34.80 -10.76 14.37
N PRO A 34 -36.10 -10.79 14.71
CA PRO A 34 -36.90 -12.01 14.57
C PRO A 34 -36.85 -12.53 13.12
N HIS A 35 -36.54 -13.80 12.99
CA HIS A 35 -36.40 -14.48 11.72
C HIS A 35 -36.86 -15.94 11.82
N HIS A 36 -37.18 -16.54 10.71
CA HIS A 36 -37.59 -17.94 10.63
C HIS A 36 -36.81 -18.69 9.57
N ILE A 37 -36.75 -20.01 9.72
CA ILE A 37 -36.14 -20.91 8.74
C ILE A 37 -37.13 -21.10 7.58
N LEU A 38 -36.62 -21.03 6.36
CA LEU A 38 -37.39 -21.31 5.16
C LEU A 38 -37.40 -22.85 4.90
N GLU A 39 -38.38 -23.56 5.50
CA GLU A 39 -38.46 -25.03 5.44
C GLU A 39 -38.55 -25.60 4.02
N ASN A 40 -39.13 -24.84 3.06
CA ASN A 40 -39.30 -25.27 1.68
C ASN A 40 -38.20 -24.74 0.75
N ALA A 41 -37.23 -24.01 1.27
CA ALA A 41 -36.15 -23.46 0.46
C ALA A 41 -35.17 -24.57 0.06
N HIS A 42 -34.84 -24.62 -1.22
CA HIS A 42 -33.76 -25.46 -1.71
C HIS A 42 -32.46 -24.65 -1.69
N VAL A 43 -31.51 -25.11 -0.89
CA VAL A 43 -30.20 -24.50 -0.75
C VAL A 43 -29.16 -25.35 -1.46
N GLU A 44 -28.51 -24.77 -2.46
CA GLU A 44 -27.36 -25.38 -3.15
C GLU A 44 -26.15 -24.46 -2.92
N GLY A 45 -25.03 -25.05 -2.53
CA GLY A 45 -23.81 -24.24 -2.35
C GLY A 45 -22.59 -25.09 -2.11
N GLU A 46 -21.45 -24.45 -2.25
CA GLU A 46 -20.18 -25.08 -1.87
C GLU A 46 -19.32 -24.08 -1.11
N CYS A 47 -18.55 -24.59 -0.15
CA CYS A 47 -17.52 -23.84 0.54
C CYS A 47 -16.15 -24.41 0.15
N ARG A 48 -15.24 -23.52 -0.22
CA ARG A 48 -13.85 -23.88 -0.56
C ARG A 48 -12.91 -23.24 0.43
N THR A 49 -12.17 -24.03 1.16
CA THR A 49 -11.14 -23.53 2.06
C THR A 49 -9.82 -23.36 1.32
N ARG A 50 -9.27 -22.14 1.39
CA ARG A 50 -7.97 -21.77 0.84
C ARG A 50 -7.02 -21.43 1.97
N LEU A 51 -5.73 -21.69 1.78
CA LEU A 51 -4.68 -21.39 2.76
C LEU A 51 -4.95 -21.99 4.17
N LEU A 52 -5.71 -23.07 4.26
CA LEU A 52 -6.07 -23.78 5.50
C LEU A 52 -6.93 -22.99 6.51
N ILE A 53 -7.19 -21.72 6.28
CA ILE A 53 -7.87 -20.85 7.25
C ILE A 53 -8.93 -19.93 6.64
N LEU A 54 -8.99 -19.81 5.33
CA LEU A 54 -9.92 -18.90 4.65
C LEU A 54 -10.94 -19.71 3.85
N SER A 55 -12.18 -19.70 4.30
CA SER A 55 -13.29 -20.31 3.59
C SER A 55 -14.07 -19.31 2.77
N SER A 56 -14.27 -19.60 1.50
CA SER A 56 -15.12 -18.87 0.58
C SER A 56 -16.33 -19.73 0.25
N CYS A 57 -17.50 -19.26 0.60
CA CYS A 57 -18.76 -19.97 0.38
C CYS A 57 -19.60 -19.23 -0.66
N GLU A 58 -20.16 -19.99 -1.59
CA GLU A 58 -21.15 -19.54 -2.54
C GLU A 58 -22.42 -20.35 -2.32
N GLY A 59 -23.55 -19.70 -2.12
CA GLY A 59 -24.83 -20.35 -1.91
C GLY A 59 -25.92 -19.76 -2.79
N THR A 60 -26.78 -20.61 -3.33
CA THR A 60 -28.00 -20.25 -4.04
C THR A 60 -29.19 -20.77 -3.29
N ILE A 61 -30.06 -19.88 -2.87
CA ILE A 61 -31.30 -20.17 -2.17
C ILE A 61 -32.46 -20.03 -3.17
N ARG A 62 -33.32 -21.03 -3.29
CA ARG A 62 -34.52 -21.01 -4.14
C ARG A 62 -35.73 -21.30 -3.28
N ASP A 63 -36.69 -20.38 -3.28
CA ASP A 63 -37.96 -20.54 -2.61
C ASP A 63 -39.06 -19.78 -3.34
N GLY A 64 -40.25 -20.39 -3.52
CA GLY A 64 -41.45 -19.77 -4.13
C GLY A 64 -41.22 -19.12 -5.51
N GLY A 65 -40.27 -19.65 -6.32
CA GLY A 65 -39.88 -19.08 -7.61
C GLY A 65 -38.89 -17.90 -7.54
N LYS A 66 -38.51 -17.46 -6.37
CA LYS A 66 -37.45 -16.49 -6.17
C LYS A 66 -36.09 -17.19 -6.02
N THR A 67 -35.01 -16.49 -6.38
CA THR A 67 -33.66 -17.01 -6.28
C THR A 67 -32.74 -15.93 -5.72
N TRP A 68 -32.03 -16.24 -4.63
CA TRP A 68 -31.02 -15.38 -4.02
C TRP A 68 -29.66 -16.04 -4.13
N LYS A 69 -28.64 -15.27 -4.54
CA LYS A 69 -27.24 -15.72 -4.54
C LYS A 69 -26.52 -15.01 -3.42
N LYS A 70 -25.78 -15.77 -2.64
CA LYS A 70 -24.98 -15.28 -1.52
C LYS A 70 -23.55 -15.75 -1.66
N GLU A 71 -22.62 -14.81 -1.51
CA GLU A 71 -21.20 -15.05 -1.50
C GLU A 71 -20.62 -14.42 -0.24
N PHE A 72 -19.86 -15.18 0.52
CA PHE A 72 -19.21 -14.67 1.73
C PHE A 72 -17.93 -15.40 2.03
N MET A 73 -17.04 -14.72 2.74
CA MET A 73 -15.75 -15.25 3.18
C MET A 73 -15.61 -15.07 4.68
N PHE A 74 -15.00 -16.05 5.33
CA PHE A 74 -14.72 -16.03 6.77
C PHE A 74 -13.49 -16.88 7.10
N PHE A 75 -12.93 -16.68 8.27
CA PHE A 75 -11.89 -17.55 8.79
C PHE A 75 -12.52 -18.83 9.35
N ASP A 76 -12.06 -19.97 8.87
CA ASP A 76 -12.50 -21.27 9.35
C ASP A 76 -11.30 -22.16 9.63
N PHE A 77 -11.29 -22.68 10.85
CA PHE A 77 -10.29 -23.61 11.33
C PHE A 77 -10.85 -25.02 11.46
N SER A 78 -12.13 -25.22 11.14
CA SER A 78 -12.81 -26.50 11.16
C SER A 78 -12.84 -27.09 9.75
N PHE A 79 -12.63 -28.42 9.67
CA PHE A 79 -12.71 -29.18 8.43
C PHE A 79 -14.00 -30.03 8.38
N SER A 80 -15.04 -29.60 9.13
CA SER A 80 -16.31 -30.29 9.17
C SER A 80 -17.23 -29.85 8.04
N ASP A 81 -18.04 -30.79 7.55
CA ASP A 81 -19.14 -30.46 6.65
C ASP A 81 -20.12 -29.53 7.35
N LEU A 82 -20.43 -28.42 6.70
CA LEU A 82 -21.34 -27.41 7.23
C LEU A 82 -22.75 -27.70 6.70
N THR A 83 -23.67 -27.99 7.61
CA THR A 83 -25.11 -27.93 7.30
C THR A 83 -25.54 -26.49 7.30
N VAL A 84 -26.21 -26.05 6.24
CA VAL A 84 -26.56 -24.65 6.01
C VAL A 84 -28.05 -24.56 5.76
N GLU A 85 -28.73 -23.68 6.50
CA GLU A 85 -30.16 -23.42 6.38
C GLU A 85 -30.39 -22.01 5.86
N ALA A 86 -31.48 -21.84 5.08
CA ALA A 86 -31.91 -20.52 4.65
C ALA A 86 -32.80 -19.88 5.71
N ILE A 87 -32.52 -18.63 6.07
CA ILE A 87 -33.28 -17.85 7.02
C ILE A 87 -33.81 -16.57 6.36
N ALA A 88 -35.06 -16.19 6.73
CA ALA A 88 -35.69 -14.96 6.24
C ALA A 88 -36.12 -14.10 7.42
N SER A 89 -36.08 -12.77 7.23
CA SER A 89 -36.58 -11.83 8.25
C SER A 89 -38.10 -11.82 8.30
N ASP A 90 -38.67 -11.81 9.51
CA ASP A 90 -40.12 -11.68 9.70
C ASP A 90 -40.65 -10.29 9.28
N ALA A 91 -39.78 -9.27 9.35
CA ALA A 91 -40.13 -7.90 8.99
C ALA A 91 -39.94 -7.57 7.50
N ASP A 92 -39.04 -8.29 6.80
CA ASP A 92 -38.67 -8.03 5.41
C ASP A 92 -38.46 -9.39 4.69
N PRO A 93 -39.50 -9.94 4.03
CA PRO A 93 -39.42 -11.26 3.40
C PRO A 93 -38.42 -11.33 2.22
N ASP A 94 -37.95 -10.21 1.69
CA ASP A 94 -36.93 -10.17 0.65
C ASP A 94 -35.50 -10.21 1.22
N LEU A 95 -35.39 -9.99 2.54
CA LEU A 95 -34.13 -10.14 3.25
C LEU A 95 -33.93 -11.59 3.68
N VAL A 96 -33.26 -12.34 2.80
CA VAL A 96 -32.96 -13.78 2.98
C VAL A 96 -31.46 -13.95 3.01
N THR A 97 -30.95 -14.82 3.89
CA THR A 97 -29.54 -15.20 3.95
C THR A 97 -29.37 -16.65 4.44
N LEU A 98 -28.14 -17.08 4.55
CA LEU A 98 -27.79 -18.36 5.15
C LEU A 98 -27.50 -18.17 6.66
N ASP A 99 -27.94 -19.09 7.49
CA ASP A 99 -27.73 -19.08 8.94
C ASP A 99 -26.25 -18.88 9.31
N ILE A 100 -25.36 -19.63 8.65
CA ILE A 100 -23.91 -19.52 8.82
C ILE A 100 -23.39 -18.11 8.47
N ALA A 101 -23.99 -17.43 7.49
CA ALA A 101 -23.57 -16.08 7.13
C ALA A 101 -23.92 -15.06 8.22
N ALA A 102 -25.06 -15.25 8.88
CA ALA A 102 -25.49 -14.43 10.02
C ALA A 102 -24.68 -14.76 11.29
N GLU A 103 -24.46 -16.05 11.58
CA GLU A 103 -23.69 -16.51 12.73
C GLU A 103 -22.21 -16.06 12.68
N LYS A 104 -21.58 -16.14 11.52
CA LYS A 104 -20.17 -15.79 11.35
C LYS A 104 -19.95 -14.27 11.08
N THR A 105 -20.92 -13.42 11.36
CA THR A 105 -20.85 -11.97 11.09
C THR A 105 -19.64 -11.30 11.75
N LEU A 106 -19.32 -11.63 13.01
CA LEU A 106 -18.15 -11.09 13.70
C LEU A 106 -16.85 -11.50 13.01
N ASN A 107 -16.73 -12.77 12.66
CA ASN A 107 -15.56 -13.31 11.97
C ASN A 107 -15.36 -12.65 10.61
N ARG A 108 -16.43 -12.47 9.84
CA ARG A 108 -16.45 -11.77 8.54
C ARG A 108 -16.08 -10.29 8.70
N SER A 109 -16.53 -9.66 9.77
CA SER A 109 -16.18 -8.27 10.09
C SER A 109 -14.69 -8.11 10.41
N LEU A 110 -14.10 -9.04 11.16
CA LEU A 110 -12.66 -9.06 11.42
C LEU A 110 -11.85 -9.24 10.14
N PHE A 111 -12.30 -10.12 9.24
CA PHE A 111 -11.65 -10.32 7.95
C PHE A 111 -11.72 -9.04 7.08
N ALA A 112 -12.90 -8.41 6.99
CA ALA A 112 -13.06 -7.14 6.28
C ALA A 112 -12.18 -6.02 6.88
N ALA A 113 -12.07 -5.95 8.21
CA ALA A 113 -11.20 -4.99 8.90
C ALA A 113 -9.73 -5.22 8.59
N LEU A 114 -9.29 -6.48 8.49
CA LEU A 114 -7.92 -6.81 8.10
C LEU A 114 -7.61 -6.34 6.67
N ILE A 115 -8.51 -6.61 5.71
CA ILE A 115 -8.34 -6.12 4.33
C ILE A 115 -8.31 -4.60 4.29
N ALA A 116 -9.17 -3.92 5.06
CA ALA A 116 -9.21 -2.46 5.16
C ALA A 116 -7.89 -1.89 5.72
N ALA A 117 -7.30 -2.53 6.73
CA ALA A 117 -6.02 -2.13 7.29
C ALA A 117 -4.88 -2.27 6.26
N VAL A 118 -4.84 -3.37 5.50
CA VAL A 118 -3.87 -3.56 4.40
C VAL A 118 -4.06 -2.52 3.30
N ALA A 119 -5.31 -2.21 2.92
CA ALA A 119 -5.62 -1.17 1.95
C ALA A 119 -5.16 0.22 2.41
N ALA A 120 -5.39 0.57 3.68
CA ALA A 120 -4.93 1.82 4.27
C ALA A 120 -3.41 1.92 4.28
N PHE A 121 -2.72 0.84 4.64
CA PHE A 121 -1.25 0.78 4.59
C PHE A 121 -0.71 0.94 3.15
N ALA A 122 -1.30 0.26 2.17
CA ALA A 122 -0.92 0.38 0.76
C ALA A 122 -1.15 1.81 0.24
N CYS A 123 -2.26 2.45 0.64
CA CYS A 123 -2.55 3.85 0.31
C CYS A 123 -1.48 4.79 0.91
N PHE A 124 -1.17 4.63 2.19
CA PHE A 124 -0.14 5.43 2.87
C PHE A 124 1.24 5.26 2.22
N ALA A 125 1.64 4.03 1.93
CA ALA A 125 2.90 3.73 1.25
C ALA A 125 2.95 4.35 -0.17
N GLY A 126 1.85 4.24 -0.92
CA GLY A 126 1.72 4.83 -2.25
C GLY A 126 1.84 6.35 -2.23
N LEU A 127 1.11 7.03 -1.34
CA LEU A 127 1.18 8.49 -1.18
C LEU A 127 2.56 8.96 -0.72
N SER A 128 3.20 8.24 0.20
CA SER A 128 4.54 8.54 0.67
C SER A 128 5.57 8.43 -0.45
N GLY A 129 5.47 7.37 -1.26
CA GLY A 129 6.33 7.18 -2.44
C GLY A 129 6.16 8.27 -3.50
N LEU A 130 4.91 8.69 -3.77
CA LEU A 130 4.65 9.79 -4.71
C LEU A 130 5.19 11.13 -4.21
N ARG A 131 5.04 11.43 -2.91
CA ARG A 131 5.61 12.65 -2.30
C ARG A 131 7.13 12.67 -2.39
N LEU A 132 7.78 11.52 -2.14
CA LEU A 132 9.23 11.40 -2.26
C LEU A 132 9.69 11.62 -3.71
N ALA A 133 9.02 10.98 -4.67
CA ALA A 133 9.31 11.14 -6.10
C ALA A 133 9.12 12.60 -6.54
N ALA A 134 8.03 13.27 -6.13
CA ALA A 134 7.79 14.67 -6.46
C ALA A 134 8.89 15.60 -5.91
N ARG A 135 9.34 15.37 -4.67
CA ARG A 135 10.47 16.13 -4.08
C ARG A 135 11.75 15.90 -4.87
N HIS A 136 12.07 14.67 -5.22
CA HIS A 136 13.24 14.34 -6.02
C HIS A 136 13.20 15.03 -7.41
N HIS A 137 12.06 14.98 -8.10
CA HIS A 137 11.90 15.67 -9.37
C HIS A 137 12.02 17.21 -9.24
N ALA A 138 11.49 17.79 -8.17
CA ALA A 138 11.63 19.21 -7.92
C ALA A 138 13.10 19.62 -7.68
N LEU A 139 13.87 18.81 -6.95
CA LEU A 139 15.29 19.02 -6.73
C LEU A 139 16.08 18.93 -8.05
N LEU A 140 15.85 17.90 -8.87
CA LEU A 140 16.48 17.76 -10.18
C LEU A 140 16.12 18.92 -11.12
N ALA A 141 14.88 19.38 -11.09
CA ALA A 141 14.46 20.55 -11.86
C ALA A 141 15.15 21.84 -11.40
N ALA A 142 15.38 21.99 -10.09
CA ALA A 142 16.10 23.16 -9.54
C ALA A 142 17.58 23.17 -9.97
N ILE A 143 18.24 22.00 -9.97
CA ILE A 143 19.64 21.88 -10.41
C ILE A 143 19.78 22.25 -11.91
N ASN A 144 18.81 21.86 -12.73
CA ASN A 144 18.88 22.00 -14.19
C ASN A 144 18.27 23.31 -14.72
N ARG A 145 17.96 24.31 -13.86
CA ARG A 145 17.54 25.63 -14.32
C ARG A 145 18.72 26.44 -14.86
N SER A 146 18.59 26.93 -16.08
CA SER A 146 19.63 27.70 -16.77
C SER A 146 19.86 29.10 -16.18
N ASP A 147 18.88 29.64 -15.45
CA ASP A 147 18.88 30.96 -14.82
C ASP A 147 19.29 30.91 -13.33
N ALA A 148 19.56 29.73 -12.81
CA ALA A 148 19.96 29.56 -11.42
C ALA A 148 21.40 30.02 -11.20
N GLN A 149 21.68 30.60 -10.02
CA GLN A 149 23.04 30.83 -9.57
C GLN A 149 23.81 29.47 -9.55
N PRO A 150 25.13 29.50 -9.81
CA PRO A 150 25.92 28.27 -9.91
C PRO A 150 25.92 27.51 -8.58
N TRP A 151 25.60 26.25 -8.65
CA TRP A 151 25.71 25.34 -7.53
C TRP A 151 27.19 25.11 -7.22
N ARG A 152 27.49 24.93 -5.94
CA ARG A 152 28.88 24.73 -5.49
C ARG A 152 29.12 23.25 -5.25
N LEU A 153 30.23 22.76 -5.75
CA LEU A 153 30.73 21.43 -5.41
C LEU A 153 31.27 21.46 -3.98
N VAL A 154 30.81 20.57 -3.14
CA VAL A 154 31.16 20.48 -1.72
C VAL A 154 31.35 19.02 -1.32
N GLU A 155 32.24 18.79 -0.36
CA GLU A 155 32.26 17.52 0.34
C GLU A 155 31.26 17.57 1.49
N THR A 156 30.45 16.54 1.62
CA THR A 156 29.50 16.40 2.73
C THR A 156 29.62 15.03 3.39
N GLU A 157 29.46 14.99 4.68
CA GLU A 157 29.41 13.74 5.42
C GLU A 157 27.98 13.19 5.42
N VAL A 158 27.85 11.91 5.15
CA VAL A 158 26.57 11.20 5.11
C VAL A 158 26.61 10.00 6.06
N GLU A 159 25.52 9.75 6.75
CA GLU A 159 25.35 8.51 7.51
C GLU A 159 24.96 7.37 6.55
N MET A 160 25.57 6.21 6.74
CA MET A 160 25.28 4.99 5.99
C MET A 160 24.64 3.95 6.91
N PRO A 161 23.32 4.03 7.16
CA PRO A 161 22.64 3.13 8.09
C PRO A 161 22.59 1.69 7.58
N ASP A 162 22.63 1.51 6.28
CA ASP A 162 22.69 0.22 5.62
C ASP A 162 23.50 0.31 4.33
N ALA A 163 23.60 -0.84 3.67
CA ALA A 163 24.43 -1.00 2.48
C ALA A 163 23.97 -0.17 1.28
N ASN A 164 22.71 0.24 1.22
CA ASN A 164 22.06 0.79 0.02
C ASN A 164 21.41 2.17 0.27
N SER A 165 21.50 2.73 1.47
CA SER A 165 20.91 4.02 1.80
C SER A 165 21.95 4.97 2.40
N MET A 166 21.84 6.24 2.04
CA MET A 166 22.60 7.33 2.61
C MET A 166 21.65 8.33 3.24
N LYS A 167 21.96 8.77 4.46
CA LYS A 167 21.24 9.86 5.13
C LYS A 167 22.13 11.08 5.18
N ILE A 168 21.63 12.17 4.63
CA ILE A 168 22.31 13.45 4.70
C ILE A 168 21.87 14.13 5.99
N PRO A 169 22.79 14.51 6.88
CA PRO A 169 22.44 15.30 8.05
C PRO A 169 21.83 16.62 7.60
N ALA A 170 20.73 17.01 8.22
CA ALA A 170 20.13 18.31 7.98
C ALA A 170 21.17 19.40 8.34
N SER A 171 21.45 20.32 7.41
CA SER A 171 22.21 21.52 7.74
C SER A 171 21.46 22.29 8.85
N ALA A 172 22.21 22.89 9.78
CA ALA A 172 21.66 23.63 10.91
C ALA A 172 20.69 24.76 10.51
N ASP A 173 20.77 25.23 9.26
CA ASP A 173 19.96 26.31 8.71
C ASP A 173 18.72 25.83 7.90
N SER A 174 18.55 24.52 7.73
CA SER A 174 17.41 23.97 7.00
C SER A 174 16.51 23.18 7.93
N ASN A 175 15.19 23.43 7.80
CA ASN A 175 14.12 22.67 8.45
C ASN A 175 14.49 21.16 8.51
N PRO A 176 14.41 20.46 9.67
CA PRO A 176 14.99 19.14 9.89
C PRO A 176 14.26 18.02 9.13
N GLY A 177 14.22 18.11 7.82
CA GLY A 177 13.76 17.05 6.95
C GLY A 177 14.95 16.22 6.51
N LYS A 178 15.15 15.05 7.13
CA LYS A 178 16.12 14.05 6.65
C LYS A 178 15.81 13.73 5.19
N VAL A 179 16.64 14.19 4.27
CA VAL A 179 16.52 13.81 2.86
C VAL A 179 17.13 12.42 2.72
N HIS A 180 16.29 11.42 2.60
CA HIS A 180 16.73 10.09 2.22
C HIS A 180 16.97 10.09 0.71
N VAL A 181 18.22 9.98 0.31
CA VAL A 181 18.58 9.74 -1.08
C VAL A 181 19.00 8.28 -1.18
N THR A 182 18.22 7.50 -1.93
CA THR A 182 18.57 6.10 -2.21
C THR A 182 19.49 6.11 -3.42
N PHE A 183 20.77 5.86 -3.20
CA PHE A 183 21.73 5.61 -4.27
C PHE A 183 21.97 4.12 -4.38
N ASN A 184 22.13 3.63 -5.60
CA ASN A 184 22.80 2.36 -5.79
C ASN A 184 24.25 2.50 -5.31
N LYS A 185 24.73 1.55 -4.52
CA LYS A 185 26.05 1.57 -3.87
C LYS A 185 27.23 1.84 -4.81
N THR A 186 27.08 1.48 -6.06
CA THR A 186 28.11 1.57 -7.09
C THR A 186 28.27 2.96 -7.70
N ASP A 187 27.32 3.86 -7.45
CA ASP A 187 27.19 5.06 -8.27
C ASP A 187 27.51 6.34 -7.50
N ALA A 188 27.54 6.32 -6.15
CA ALA A 188 27.85 7.53 -5.37
C ALA A 188 29.35 7.87 -5.44
N TRP A 189 29.65 9.14 -5.63
CA TRP A 189 31.04 9.61 -5.60
C TRP A 189 31.56 9.73 -4.16
N ILE A 190 32.11 8.63 -3.65
CA ILE A 190 32.62 8.50 -2.28
C ILE A 190 34.10 8.92 -2.27
N VAL A 191 34.41 9.94 -1.47
CA VAL A 191 35.78 10.44 -1.25
C VAL A 191 36.50 9.62 -0.19
N SER A 192 35.81 9.34 0.91
CA SER A 192 36.32 8.49 1.99
C SER A 192 35.17 7.80 2.71
N ARG A 193 35.46 6.67 3.37
CA ARG A 193 34.43 5.87 4.04
C ARG A 193 34.94 5.34 5.37
N THR A 194 34.07 5.39 6.38
CA THR A 194 34.19 4.68 7.65
C THR A 194 33.09 3.62 7.77
N GLU A 195 32.99 2.91 8.88
CA GLU A 195 31.94 1.89 9.08
C GLU A 195 30.51 2.47 9.03
N LYS A 196 30.30 3.68 9.55
CA LYS A 196 28.96 4.28 9.72
C LYS A 196 28.75 5.55 8.91
N THR A 197 29.80 6.20 8.46
CA THR A 197 29.73 7.44 7.69
C THR A 197 30.58 7.37 6.44
N ALA A 198 30.25 8.20 5.46
CA ALA A 198 31.07 8.41 4.28
C ALA A 198 31.14 9.90 3.97
N ARG A 199 32.28 10.38 3.44
CA ARG A 199 32.37 11.65 2.76
C ARG A 199 32.09 11.44 1.31
N VAL A 200 31.13 12.20 0.80
CA VAL A 200 30.70 12.14 -0.61
C VAL A 200 30.78 13.52 -1.24
N MET A 201 31.07 13.51 -2.53
CA MET A 201 30.94 14.74 -3.32
C MET A 201 29.45 15.07 -3.49
N ALA A 202 29.11 16.33 -3.29
CA ALA A 202 27.73 16.81 -3.37
C ALA A 202 27.70 18.18 -4.02
N VAL A 203 26.56 18.58 -4.51
CA VAL A 203 26.27 19.95 -4.95
C VAL A 203 25.39 20.64 -3.93
N ALA A 204 25.83 21.80 -3.49
CA ALA A 204 25.11 22.66 -2.56
C ALA A 204 24.42 23.80 -3.31
N PRO A 205 23.14 24.10 -2.98
CA PRO A 205 22.45 25.24 -3.57
C PRO A 205 23.09 26.55 -3.16
N PRO A 206 23.10 27.59 -4.04
CA PRO A 206 23.75 28.89 -3.78
C PRO A 206 23.15 29.66 -2.60
N ALA A 207 21.86 29.48 -2.35
CA ALA A 207 21.13 30.12 -1.26
C ALA A 207 21.24 29.40 0.10
N GLY A 208 22.11 28.37 0.22
CA GLY A 208 22.13 27.48 1.36
C GLY A 208 21.05 26.38 1.27
N GLY A 209 21.22 25.31 2.00
CA GLY A 209 20.30 24.17 2.01
C GLY A 209 21.03 22.84 2.03
N THR A 210 20.29 21.76 1.97
CA THR A 210 20.86 20.40 2.04
C THR A 210 21.62 20.07 0.75
N PRO A 211 22.93 19.74 0.84
CA PRO A 211 23.70 19.29 -0.31
C PRO A 211 23.11 18.02 -0.92
N ILE A 212 23.19 17.88 -2.23
CA ILE A 212 22.71 16.72 -2.96
C ILE A 212 23.93 15.89 -3.39
N PRO A 213 24.10 14.65 -2.90
CA PRO A 213 25.19 13.80 -3.30
C PRO A 213 25.21 13.55 -4.80
N LEU A 214 26.40 13.47 -5.37
CA LEU A 214 26.62 13.18 -6.77
C LEU A 214 26.85 11.68 -6.97
N ASP A 215 26.34 11.17 -8.07
CA ASP A 215 26.74 9.89 -8.60
C ASP A 215 27.96 10.03 -9.53
N MET A 216 28.71 8.94 -9.74
CA MET A 216 29.88 8.93 -10.62
C MET A 216 29.50 9.13 -12.09
N ALA A 217 28.25 8.88 -12.46
CA ALA A 217 27.73 9.04 -13.82
C ALA A 217 27.19 10.45 -14.09
N PHE A 218 27.03 11.28 -13.03
CA PHE A 218 26.44 12.62 -13.11
C PHE A 218 25.04 12.62 -13.75
N GLU A 219 24.24 11.59 -13.49
CA GLU A 219 22.89 11.46 -14.07
C GLU A 219 21.92 12.57 -13.61
N CYS A 220 22.20 13.21 -12.48
CA CYS A 220 21.41 14.33 -11.98
C CYS A 220 21.54 15.58 -12.88
N PHE A 221 22.59 15.70 -13.69
CA PHE A 221 22.80 16.82 -14.60
C PHE A 221 22.40 16.47 -16.04
N LYS A 222 21.39 17.18 -16.54
CA LYS A 222 21.00 17.05 -17.94
C LYS A 222 21.87 17.95 -18.82
N GLY A 223 22.37 17.39 -19.91
CA GLY A 223 23.11 18.15 -20.94
C GLY A 223 24.63 18.20 -20.76
N LEU A 224 25.19 17.54 -19.72
CA LEU A 224 26.64 17.35 -19.64
C LEU A 224 27.10 16.34 -20.70
N THR A 225 28.08 16.76 -21.50
CA THR A 225 28.78 15.86 -22.42
C THR A 225 29.72 14.92 -21.65
N ASP A 226 30.13 13.81 -22.27
CA ASP A 226 31.03 12.85 -21.62
C ASP A 226 32.41 13.47 -21.35
N ASP A 227 32.85 14.42 -22.18
CA ASP A 227 34.10 15.16 -21.97
C ASP A 227 34.01 16.06 -20.74
N GLU A 228 32.88 16.74 -20.51
CA GLU A 228 32.65 17.57 -19.33
C GLU A 228 32.56 16.71 -18.07
N LYS A 229 31.90 15.57 -18.14
CA LYS A 229 31.84 14.61 -17.02
C LYS A 229 33.24 14.09 -16.67
N ASN A 230 34.06 13.78 -17.66
CA ASN A 230 35.43 13.32 -17.45
C ASN A 230 36.32 14.40 -16.81
N LYS A 231 36.12 15.67 -17.18
CA LYS A 231 36.84 16.80 -16.54
C LYS A 231 36.44 17.00 -15.09
N LEU A 232 35.17 16.71 -14.73
CA LEU A 232 34.71 16.83 -13.33
C LEU A 232 35.21 15.67 -12.44
N ARG A 233 35.66 14.57 -13.02
CA ARG A 233 36.22 13.41 -12.31
C ARG A 233 37.72 13.52 -12.03
N GLN A 234 38.40 14.47 -12.64
CA GLN A 234 39.84 14.77 -12.44
C GLN A 234 40.03 15.76 -11.30
#